data_3566c626145351d8481c2228301ba682
#
_entry.id   3566c626145351d8481c2228301ba682
#
_cell.length_a   1.000
_cell.length_b   1.000
_cell.length_c   1.000
_cell.angle_alpha   90.00
_cell.angle_beta   90.00
_cell.angle_gamma   90.00
#
_symmetry.space_group_name_H-M   'P 1'
#
loop_
_entity.id
_entity.type
_entity.pdbx_description
1 polymer ?
#
loop_
_entity_poly.entity_id
_entity_poly.type
_entity_poly.pdbx_seq_one_letter_code
_entity_poly.pdbx_strand_id
1 'polypeptide(L)'
;NGGADNYAGIQGKLWPTGNLIKNCESFDNCDAGRNDADGFAAKLTCGEGNRFYGCISHNNIDDGWDLYAKSVSGTIGSVTIENCVAYNNGWLTTDDVTAAGYNYGEGNGFKLGGGYLKGGHKLINCVSFGNHAKGITSNSCPDISITRCTAYNNGNANSYSIGLNTMDSMLKEWKVSGLISMSKADLTAKADLIPFSQHGDDN
;
A
#
# COMPACT_ATOMS: atom_id res chain seq x y z
N ASN A 1 4.14 -2.79 17.93
CA ASN A 1 2.78 -3.08 17.50
C ASN A 1 1.98 -3.59 18.69
N GLY A 2 1.42 -2.68 19.50
CA GLY A 2 0.44 -3.04 20.50
C GLY A 2 -0.79 -3.61 19.81
N GLY A 3 -1.20 -4.83 20.20
CA GLY A 3 -2.35 -5.46 19.58
C GLY A 3 -3.58 -4.56 19.63
N ALA A 4 -4.23 -4.37 18.50
CA ALA A 4 -5.43 -3.56 18.35
C ALA A 4 -6.54 -3.94 19.34
N ASP A 5 -6.54 -5.19 19.79
CA ASP A 5 -7.57 -5.77 20.63
C ASP A 5 -7.66 -5.14 22.02
N ASN A 6 -6.57 -4.56 22.54
CA ASN A 6 -6.56 -3.94 23.85
C ASN A 6 -7.10 -2.50 23.87
N TYR A 7 -7.38 -1.92 22.71
CA TYR A 7 -7.74 -0.51 22.58
C TYR A 7 -9.13 -0.26 21.98
N ALA A 8 -9.91 -1.31 21.74
CA ALA A 8 -11.23 -1.20 21.11
C ALA A 8 -12.18 -0.19 21.81
N GLY A 9 -12.06 -0.02 23.12
CA GLY A 9 -12.88 0.93 23.89
C GLY A 9 -12.37 2.38 23.90
N ILE A 10 -11.16 2.64 23.40
CA ILE A 10 -10.51 3.96 23.40
C ILE A 10 -10.02 4.37 22.00
N GLN A 11 -10.60 3.75 21.01
CA GLN A 11 -10.30 3.97 19.60
C GLN A 11 -10.23 5.46 19.26
N GLY A 12 -9.18 5.88 18.60
CA GLY A 12 -8.93 7.25 18.15
C GLY A 12 -8.42 8.22 19.22
N LYS A 13 -8.43 7.87 20.50
CA LYS A 13 -7.97 8.78 21.57
C LYS A 13 -6.50 8.63 21.93
N LEU A 14 -5.95 7.41 21.84
CA LEU A 14 -4.56 7.10 22.19
C LEU A 14 -3.71 6.68 20.98
N TRP A 15 -4.25 6.73 19.79
CA TRP A 15 -3.51 6.36 18.60
C TRP A 15 -2.56 7.48 18.17
N PRO A 16 -1.36 7.17 17.67
CA PRO A 16 -0.42 8.17 17.16
C PRO A 16 -1.06 9.04 16.08
N THR A 17 -1.06 10.36 16.28
CA THR A 17 -1.66 11.35 15.36
C THR A 17 -0.67 12.44 14.99
N GLY A 18 -0.82 13.03 13.80
CA GLY A 18 -0.10 14.23 13.39
C GLY A 18 1.42 14.07 13.29
N ASN A 19 1.93 12.85 13.21
CA ASN A 19 3.37 12.63 13.08
C ASN A 19 3.85 12.90 11.66
N LEU A 20 5.03 13.49 11.54
CA LEU A 20 5.74 13.64 10.28
C LEU A 20 6.99 12.75 10.27
N ILE A 21 7.00 11.78 9.38
CA ILE A 21 8.16 10.98 9.03
C ILE A 21 8.73 11.56 7.74
N LYS A 22 9.96 12.04 7.78
CA LYS A 22 10.54 12.79 6.67
C LYS A 22 11.94 12.32 6.33
N ASN A 23 12.20 12.11 5.03
CA ASN A 23 13.50 11.76 4.49
C ASN A 23 14.14 10.55 5.19
N CYS A 24 13.31 9.55 5.49
CA CYS A 24 13.72 8.30 6.10
C CYS A 24 13.80 7.20 5.05
N GLU A 25 14.70 6.26 5.27
CA GLU A 25 14.81 5.04 4.50
C GLU A 25 14.52 3.82 5.38
N SER A 26 13.78 2.86 4.84
CA SER A 26 13.43 1.62 5.54
C SER A 26 13.62 0.44 4.60
N PHE A 27 14.48 -0.50 4.98
CA PHE A 27 14.82 -1.65 4.15
C PHE A 27 15.26 -2.86 4.98
N ASP A 28 15.27 -4.03 4.35
CA ASP A 28 15.67 -5.32 4.92
C ASP A 28 14.92 -5.69 6.20
N ASN A 29 13.66 -5.22 6.33
CA ASN A 29 12.80 -5.66 7.41
C ASN A 29 12.26 -7.06 7.12
N CYS A 30 12.39 -7.95 8.09
CA CYS A 30 11.94 -9.33 7.99
C CYS A 30 11.45 -9.84 9.34
N ASP A 31 10.33 -10.53 9.35
CA ASP A 31 9.86 -11.33 10.47
C ASP A 31 10.16 -12.82 10.24
N ALA A 32 10.00 -13.63 11.27
CA ALA A 32 10.27 -15.06 11.20
C ALA A 32 9.37 -15.80 10.19
N GLY A 33 8.13 -15.30 10.00
CA GLY A 33 7.16 -15.83 9.04
C GLY A 33 7.39 -15.36 7.60
N ARG A 34 8.21 -14.34 7.41
CA ARG A 34 8.49 -13.69 6.14
C ARG A 34 7.24 -13.14 5.43
N ASN A 35 6.31 -12.58 6.18
CA ASN A 35 5.02 -12.15 5.63
C ASN A 35 4.35 -10.95 6.32
N ASP A 36 4.98 -10.33 7.31
CA ASP A 36 4.37 -9.25 8.10
C ASP A 36 5.31 -8.06 8.37
N ALA A 37 6.54 -8.08 7.86
CA ALA A 37 7.51 -7.02 8.10
C ALA A 37 7.58 -6.02 6.95
N ASP A 38 6.84 -4.94 7.11
CA ASP A 38 6.78 -3.82 6.18
C ASP A 38 7.92 -2.82 6.36
N GLY A 39 8.16 -1.99 5.36
CA GLY A 39 9.04 -0.84 5.49
C GLY A 39 8.47 0.21 6.43
N PHE A 40 7.25 0.65 6.19
CA PHE A 40 6.50 1.59 7.03
C PHE A 40 5.08 1.09 7.25
N ALA A 41 4.71 0.85 8.51
CA ALA A 41 3.43 0.28 8.90
C ALA A 41 2.60 1.28 9.72
N ALA A 42 1.88 2.18 9.06
CA ALA A 42 0.88 3.03 9.70
C ALA A 42 -0.48 2.34 9.69
N LYS A 43 -0.57 1.18 10.34
CA LYS A 43 -1.72 0.26 10.28
C LYS A 43 -2.36 0.00 11.62
N LEU A 44 -3.57 -0.55 11.63
CA LEU A 44 -4.35 -1.07 12.76
C LEU A 44 -4.74 -0.04 13.83
N THR A 45 -3.79 0.65 14.43
CA THR A 45 -3.97 1.63 15.52
C THR A 45 -3.32 2.97 15.17
N CYS A 46 -3.56 3.47 13.98
CA CYS A 46 -3.05 4.73 13.47
C CYS A 46 -4.15 5.80 13.50
N GLY A 47 -3.88 6.94 14.14
CA GLY A 47 -4.79 8.08 14.21
C GLY A 47 -4.62 9.05 13.02
N GLU A 48 -5.37 10.13 13.05
CA GLU A 48 -5.44 11.09 11.95
C GLU A 48 -4.16 11.90 11.73
N GLY A 49 -3.91 12.31 10.48
CA GLY A 49 -2.94 13.34 10.11
C GLY A 49 -1.49 12.90 10.09
N ASN A 50 -1.20 11.60 10.17
CA ASN A 50 0.15 11.10 10.00
C ASN A 50 0.61 11.26 8.55
N ARG A 51 1.86 11.67 8.34
CA ARG A 51 2.40 11.98 7.02
C ARG A 51 3.80 11.40 6.85
N PHE A 52 4.02 10.77 5.70
CA PHE A 52 5.34 10.41 5.18
C PHE A 52 5.72 11.34 4.05
N TYR A 53 6.92 11.91 4.08
CA TYR A 53 7.39 12.86 3.07
C TYR A 53 8.84 12.58 2.68
N GLY A 54 9.08 12.36 1.40
CA GLY A 54 10.43 12.15 0.86
C GLY A 54 11.10 10.87 1.38
N CYS A 55 10.32 9.87 1.76
CA CYS A 55 10.83 8.61 2.29
C CYS A 55 11.03 7.57 1.20
N ILE A 56 11.91 6.61 1.47
CA ILE A 56 12.22 5.48 0.60
C ILE A 56 11.96 4.18 1.38
N SER A 57 11.26 3.24 0.75
CA SER A 57 11.05 1.90 1.30
C SER A 57 11.36 0.84 0.25
N HIS A 58 12.29 -0.07 0.57
CA HIS A 58 12.71 -1.07 -0.39
C HIS A 58 13.22 -2.35 0.26
N ASN A 59 13.17 -3.45 -0.48
CA ASN A 59 13.71 -4.73 -0.04
C ASN A 59 13.20 -5.16 1.35
N ASN A 60 11.95 -4.86 1.66
CA ASN A 60 11.29 -5.43 2.82
C ASN A 60 10.59 -6.72 2.42
N ILE A 61 10.51 -7.67 3.35
CA ILE A 61 9.94 -8.97 3.02
C ILE A 61 8.44 -8.89 2.71
N ASP A 62 7.75 -7.94 3.29
CA ASP A 62 6.35 -7.67 2.99
C ASP A 62 6.22 -6.34 2.23
N ASP A 63 5.35 -5.44 2.61
CA ASP A 63 5.03 -4.24 1.84
C ASP A 63 6.02 -3.07 2.07
N GLY A 64 6.13 -2.17 1.10
CA GLY A 64 6.85 -0.92 1.29
C GLY A 64 6.14 -0.01 2.29
N TRP A 65 4.85 0.25 2.06
CA TRP A 65 3.92 0.87 3.02
C TRP A 65 2.71 -0.02 3.21
N ASP A 66 2.32 -0.23 4.47
CA ASP A 66 1.07 -0.89 4.81
C ASP A 66 0.18 0.01 5.70
N LEU A 67 -0.98 0.39 5.17
CA LEU A 67 -2.03 1.16 5.86
C LEU A 67 -3.22 0.27 6.21
N TYR A 68 -2.97 -0.98 6.55
CA TYR A 68 -4.01 -1.98 6.78
C TYR A 68 -4.92 -1.61 7.95
N ALA A 69 -6.22 -1.69 7.70
CA ALA A 69 -7.26 -1.66 8.71
C ALA A 69 -8.05 -2.97 8.67
N LYS A 70 -8.57 -3.41 9.80
CA LYS A 70 -9.43 -4.60 9.89
C LYS A 70 -10.70 -4.30 10.70
N SER A 71 -11.78 -5.01 10.39
CA SER A 71 -13.10 -4.74 10.97
C SER A 71 -13.13 -4.74 12.49
N VAL A 72 -12.33 -5.58 13.12
CA VAL A 72 -12.25 -5.69 14.59
C VAL A 72 -11.62 -4.45 15.24
N SER A 73 -10.64 -3.81 14.61
CA SER A 73 -10.03 -2.56 15.09
C SER A 73 -10.72 -1.31 14.56
N GLY A 74 -11.51 -1.45 13.49
CA GLY A 74 -12.18 -0.35 12.83
C GLY A 74 -11.30 0.46 11.90
N THR A 75 -11.83 1.58 11.44
CA THR A 75 -11.16 2.52 10.55
C THR A 75 -9.97 3.17 11.24
N ILE A 76 -8.84 3.22 10.57
CA ILE A 76 -7.68 4.03 10.98
C ILE A 76 -7.80 5.45 10.43
N GLY A 77 -7.05 6.39 11.01
CA GLY A 77 -7.00 7.77 10.56
C GLY A 77 -6.37 7.92 9.18
N SER A 78 -6.73 8.99 8.48
CA SER A 78 -6.18 9.30 7.17
C SER A 78 -4.68 9.56 7.23
N VAL A 79 -3.93 8.87 6.36
CA VAL A 79 -2.48 8.99 6.21
C VAL A 79 -2.17 9.60 4.85
N THR A 80 -1.22 10.53 4.82
CA THR A 80 -0.69 11.09 3.58
C THR A 80 0.73 10.59 3.32
N ILE A 81 0.96 10.03 2.13
CA ILE A 81 2.28 9.62 1.64
C ILE A 81 2.61 10.50 0.45
N GLU A 82 3.69 11.27 0.52
CA GLU A 82 4.02 12.27 -0.48
C GLU A 82 5.51 12.28 -0.82
N ASN A 83 5.84 12.39 -2.12
CA ASN A 83 7.21 12.40 -2.65
C ASN A 83 8.03 11.18 -2.20
N CYS A 84 7.40 10.03 -2.09
CA CYS A 84 8.01 8.80 -1.58
C CYS A 84 8.26 7.79 -2.71
N VAL A 85 9.17 6.85 -2.44
CA VAL A 85 9.53 5.80 -3.40
C VAL A 85 9.44 4.43 -2.72
N ALA A 86 8.75 3.48 -3.37
CA ALA A 86 8.66 2.09 -2.95
C ALA A 86 9.18 1.16 -4.04
N TYR A 87 10.22 0.36 -3.77
CA TYR A 87 10.76 -0.52 -4.79
C TYR A 87 11.32 -1.83 -4.23
N ASN A 88 11.31 -2.87 -5.06
CA ASN A 88 11.89 -4.18 -4.73
C ASN A 88 11.42 -4.78 -3.41
N ASN A 89 10.18 -4.52 -2.97
CA ASN A 89 9.62 -5.18 -1.80
C ASN A 89 9.14 -6.60 -2.17
N GLY A 90 9.13 -7.51 -1.20
CA GLY A 90 8.86 -8.94 -1.32
C GLY A 90 10.09 -9.83 -1.15
N TRP A 91 11.29 -9.24 -1.04
CA TRP A 91 12.56 -9.92 -0.75
C TRP A 91 13.59 -8.96 -0.16
N LEU A 92 14.58 -9.50 0.53
CA LEU A 92 15.67 -8.74 1.15
C LEU A 92 16.82 -8.52 0.19
N THR A 93 17.69 -7.55 0.46
CA THR A 93 18.91 -7.31 -0.35
C THR A 93 19.85 -8.52 -0.37
N THR A 94 19.82 -9.35 0.66
CA THR A 94 20.69 -10.53 0.82
C THR A 94 20.09 -11.82 0.24
N ASP A 95 18.85 -11.78 -0.23
CA ASP A 95 18.17 -12.96 -0.74
C ASP A 95 18.60 -13.34 -2.15
N ASP A 96 18.82 -14.63 -2.40
CA ASP A 96 18.95 -15.17 -3.74
C ASP A 96 17.55 -15.49 -4.31
N VAL A 97 16.95 -14.52 -4.95
CA VAL A 97 15.62 -14.66 -5.57
C VAL A 97 15.60 -15.62 -6.78
N THR A 98 16.78 -16.05 -7.24
CA THR A 98 16.90 -17.03 -8.34
C THR A 98 16.90 -18.47 -7.82
N ALA A 99 17.02 -18.66 -6.51
CA ALA A 99 17.02 -19.98 -5.90
C ALA A 99 15.68 -20.71 -6.17
N ALA A 100 15.74 -21.96 -6.52
CA ALA A 100 14.56 -22.76 -6.76
C ALA A 100 13.68 -22.84 -5.49
N GLY A 101 12.42 -22.49 -5.63
CA GLY A 101 11.46 -22.48 -4.50
C GLY A 101 11.63 -21.30 -3.54
N TYR A 102 12.30 -20.21 -3.98
CA TYR A 102 12.39 -19.00 -3.18
C TYR A 102 11.00 -18.53 -2.73
N ASN A 103 10.86 -18.25 -1.43
CA ASN A 103 9.61 -17.81 -0.83
C ASN A 103 9.59 -16.28 -0.70
N TYR A 104 8.91 -15.62 -1.64
CA TYR A 104 8.63 -14.20 -1.57
C TYR A 104 7.61 -13.88 -0.47
N GLY A 105 7.71 -12.69 0.12
CA GLY A 105 6.61 -12.09 0.86
C GLY A 105 5.53 -11.52 -0.07
N GLU A 106 4.54 -10.78 0.47
CA GLU A 106 3.50 -10.17 -0.36
C GLU A 106 4.09 -9.13 -1.33
N GLY A 107 4.91 -8.22 -0.83
CA GLY A 107 5.74 -7.33 -1.62
C GLY A 107 4.98 -6.31 -2.44
N ASN A 108 3.97 -5.66 -1.89
CA ASN A 108 3.38 -4.48 -2.52
C ASN A 108 4.25 -3.25 -2.27
N GLY A 109 4.21 -2.28 -3.18
CA GLY A 109 4.87 -0.99 -2.96
C GLY A 109 4.11 -0.12 -1.96
N PHE A 110 2.89 0.29 -2.32
CA PHE A 110 1.98 1.06 -1.46
C PHE A 110 0.65 0.33 -1.30
N LYS A 111 0.41 -0.22 -0.11
CA LYS A 111 -0.84 -0.88 0.29
C LYS A 111 -1.67 0.10 1.12
N LEU A 112 -2.71 0.65 0.50
CA LEU A 112 -3.44 1.82 0.99
C LEU A 112 -4.78 1.45 1.66
N GLY A 113 -4.78 0.49 2.56
CA GLY A 113 -5.97 0.13 3.31
C GLY A 113 -6.15 -1.35 3.56
N GLY A 114 -7.37 -1.74 3.94
CA GLY A 114 -7.76 -3.11 4.22
C GLY A 114 -9.14 -3.24 4.83
N GLY A 115 -9.63 -4.46 4.95
CA GLY A 115 -10.88 -4.77 5.67
C GLY A 115 -12.14 -4.12 5.11
N TYR A 116 -12.10 -3.64 3.86
CA TYR A 116 -13.20 -2.90 3.22
C TYR A 116 -13.58 -1.61 3.98
N LEU A 117 -12.66 -1.05 4.76
CA LEU A 117 -12.89 0.14 5.56
C LEU A 117 -12.44 1.40 4.81
N LYS A 118 -13.19 2.48 4.99
CA LYS A 118 -12.80 3.82 4.52
C LYS A 118 -11.57 4.29 5.33
N GLY A 119 -10.62 4.95 4.67
CA GLY A 119 -9.43 5.49 5.31
C GLY A 119 -9.09 6.89 4.82
N GLY A 120 -9.62 7.32 3.67
CA GLY A 120 -9.32 8.62 3.08
C GLY A 120 -7.83 8.86 2.83
N HIS A 121 -7.05 7.78 2.67
CA HIS A 121 -5.61 7.86 2.50
C HIS A 121 -5.22 8.56 1.20
N LYS A 122 -4.08 9.25 1.21
CA LYS A 122 -3.59 10.04 0.07
C LYS A 122 -2.19 9.60 -0.33
N LEU A 123 -2.02 9.29 -1.61
CA LEU A 123 -0.74 9.02 -2.25
C LEU A 123 -0.47 10.11 -3.28
N ILE A 124 0.59 10.91 -3.09
CA ILE A 124 0.86 12.11 -3.87
C ILE A 124 2.29 12.11 -4.38
N ASN A 125 2.47 12.25 -5.70
CA ASN A 125 3.79 12.39 -6.31
C ASN A 125 4.78 11.28 -5.91
N CYS A 126 4.31 10.03 -5.88
CA CYS A 126 5.07 8.86 -5.46
C CYS A 126 5.43 7.96 -6.64
N VAL A 127 6.49 7.19 -6.48
CA VAL A 127 6.97 6.24 -7.47
C VAL A 127 7.04 4.85 -6.87
N SER A 128 6.52 3.86 -7.59
CA SER A 128 6.56 2.45 -7.19
C SER A 128 7.10 1.59 -8.32
N PHE A 129 8.18 0.83 -8.09
CA PHE A 129 8.73 -0.02 -9.16
C PHE A 129 9.39 -1.29 -8.64
N GLY A 130 9.38 -2.32 -9.49
CA GLY A 130 10.10 -3.57 -9.23
C GLY A 130 9.59 -4.38 -8.03
N ASN A 131 8.47 -4.04 -7.43
CA ASN A 131 7.91 -4.78 -6.31
C ASN A 131 7.36 -6.14 -6.76
N HIS A 132 7.42 -7.15 -5.89
CA HIS A 132 7.01 -8.51 -6.20
C HIS A 132 5.52 -8.60 -6.57
N ALA A 133 4.68 -7.91 -5.82
CA ALA A 133 3.25 -7.84 -6.07
C ALA A 133 2.86 -6.48 -6.70
N LYS A 134 1.82 -5.83 -6.19
CA LYS A 134 1.30 -4.59 -6.78
C LYS A 134 2.19 -3.39 -6.43
N GLY A 135 2.39 -2.51 -7.38
CA GLY A 135 3.04 -1.23 -7.09
C GLY A 135 2.18 -0.35 -6.20
N ILE A 136 0.91 -0.21 -6.53
CA ILE A 136 -0.08 0.55 -5.76
C ILE A 136 -1.36 -0.28 -5.64
N THR A 137 -1.86 -0.44 -4.43
CA THR A 137 -3.14 -1.12 -4.21
C THR A 137 -4.01 -0.40 -3.18
N SER A 138 -5.32 -0.35 -3.45
CA SER A 138 -6.30 0.09 -2.44
C SER A 138 -6.48 -0.92 -1.31
N ASN A 139 -6.11 -2.16 -1.56
CA ASN A 139 -6.31 -3.28 -0.64
C ASN A 139 -7.69 -3.25 0.01
N SER A 140 -8.73 -3.13 -0.81
CA SER A 140 -10.15 -3.03 -0.44
C SER A 140 -10.63 -1.71 0.17
N CYS A 141 -9.78 -0.70 0.39
CA CYS A 141 -10.21 0.63 0.82
C CYS A 141 -10.97 1.34 -0.31
N PRO A 142 -12.20 1.84 -0.08
CA PRO A 142 -13.04 2.36 -1.16
C PRO A 142 -12.82 3.85 -1.48
N ASP A 143 -12.04 4.60 -0.69
CA ASP A 143 -12.01 6.08 -0.74
C ASP A 143 -10.60 6.69 -0.76
N ILE A 144 -9.62 6.00 -1.33
CA ILE A 144 -8.25 6.53 -1.47
C ILE A 144 -8.15 7.61 -2.54
N SER A 145 -7.12 8.44 -2.42
CA SER A 145 -6.75 9.45 -3.42
C SER A 145 -5.32 9.21 -3.92
N ILE A 146 -5.15 9.12 -5.24
CA ILE A 146 -3.85 8.95 -5.91
C ILE A 146 -3.66 10.11 -6.88
N THR A 147 -2.60 10.88 -6.69
CA THR A 147 -2.33 12.07 -7.51
C THR A 147 -0.89 12.11 -7.97
N ARG A 148 -0.66 12.22 -9.28
CA ARG A 148 0.67 12.33 -9.90
C ARG A 148 1.65 11.24 -9.49
N CYS A 149 1.21 9.99 -9.51
CA CYS A 149 2.03 8.84 -9.14
C CYS A 149 2.45 8.03 -10.37
N THR A 150 3.55 7.31 -10.24
CA THR A 150 4.05 6.40 -11.27
C THR A 150 4.20 5.00 -10.69
N ALA A 151 3.65 4.01 -11.38
CA ALA A 151 3.90 2.60 -11.11
C ALA A 151 4.58 1.97 -12.33
N TYR A 152 5.75 1.36 -12.12
CA TYR A 152 6.56 0.83 -13.21
C TYR A 152 7.11 -0.55 -12.87
N ASN A 153 6.98 -1.49 -13.78
CA ASN A 153 7.60 -2.81 -13.68
C ASN A 153 7.31 -3.55 -12.35
N ASN A 154 6.13 -3.36 -11.78
CA ASN A 154 5.67 -4.10 -10.61
C ASN A 154 4.90 -5.35 -11.03
N GLY A 155 4.74 -6.26 -10.08
CA GLY A 155 3.86 -7.41 -10.22
C GLY A 155 4.58 -8.66 -10.73
N ASN A 156 3.89 -9.75 -10.51
CA ASN A 156 4.20 -11.08 -11.04
C ASN A 156 2.99 -11.58 -11.86
N ALA A 157 3.02 -12.83 -12.31
CA ALA A 157 1.95 -13.43 -13.11
C ALA A 157 0.53 -13.35 -12.48
N ASN A 158 0.45 -13.12 -11.17
CA ASN A 158 -0.79 -13.06 -10.41
C ASN A 158 -1.13 -11.65 -9.90
N SER A 159 -0.30 -10.65 -10.16
CA SER A 159 -0.43 -9.31 -9.58
C SER A 159 -0.46 -8.22 -10.65
N TYR A 160 -1.08 -7.09 -10.30
CA TYR A 160 -1.19 -5.90 -11.13
C TYR A 160 -0.11 -4.89 -10.74
N SER A 161 0.36 -4.06 -11.67
CA SER A 161 1.17 -2.90 -11.31
C SER A 161 0.36 -1.93 -10.44
N ILE A 162 -0.92 -1.74 -10.80
CA ILE A 162 -1.90 -1.00 -10.01
C ILE A 162 -3.14 -1.87 -9.85
N GLY A 163 -3.59 -2.06 -8.62
CA GLY A 163 -4.80 -2.84 -8.31
C GLY A 163 -5.70 -2.13 -7.32
N LEU A 164 -6.76 -1.48 -7.81
CA LEU A 164 -7.80 -0.89 -6.99
C LEU A 164 -8.99 -1.84 -6.92
N ASN A 165 -9.35 -2.26 -5.73
CA ASN A 165 -10.44 -3.19 -5.48
C ASN A 165 -11.19 -2.84 -4.19
N THR A 166 -12.45 -3.19 -4.14
CA THR A 166 -13.31 -3.19 -2.96
C THR A 166 -14.46 -4.15 -3.21
N MET A 167 -15.41 -4.29 -2.28
CA MET A 167 -16.62 -5.09 -2.55
C MET A 167 -17.46 -4.44 -3.65
N ASP A 168 -18.10 -5.25 -4.48
CA ASP A 168 -18.97 -4.74 -5.56
C ASP A 168 -20.16 -3.92 -5.03
N SER A 169 -20.63 -4.25 -3.84
CA SER A 169 -21.72 -3.52 -3.16
C SER A 169 -21.30 -2.18 -2.56
N MET A 170 -20.00 -1.88 -2.50
CA MET A 170 -19.51 -0.62 -1.94
C MET A 170 -19.38 0.45 -3.01
N LEU A 171 -19.72 1.69 -2.63
CA LEU A 171 -19.45 2.84 -3.46
C LEU A 171 -17.93 3.04 -3.60
N LYS A 172 -17.46 3.08 -4.83
CA LYS A 172 -16.05 3.32 -5.17
C LYS A 172 -15.84 4.84 -5.23
N GLU A 173 -15.23 5.38 -4.19
CA GLU A 173 -15.00 6.83 -4.04
C GLU A 173 -13.53 7.21 -4.36
N TRP A 174 -12.83 6.37 -5.12
CA TRP A 174 -11.43 6.63 -5.49
C TRP A 174 -11.29 7.89 -6.33
N LYS A 175 -10.26 8.69 -6.00
CA LYS A 175 -9.87 9.87 -6.74
C LYS A 175 -8.50 9.64 -7.35
N VAL A 176 -8.44 9.47 -8.66
CA VAL A 176 -7.18 9.18 -9.37
C VAL A 176 -6.94 10.23 -10.44
N SER A 177 -5.77 10.88 -10.39
CA SER A 177 -5.36 11.88 -11.36
C SER A 177 -3.85 11.88 -11.61
N GLY A 178 -3.41 12.08 -12.86
CA GLY A 178 -2.01 12.15 -13.25
C GLY A 178 -1.24 10.85 -12.95
N LEU A 179 -1.89 9.71 -13.10
CA LEU A 179 -1.30 8.39 -12.85
C LEU A 179 -0.64 7.87 -14.13
N ILE A 180 0.60 7.40 -13.99
CA ILE A 180 1.34 6.69 -15.04
C ILE A 180 1.53 5.25 -14.58
N SER A 181 1.12 4.29 -15.40
CA SER A 181 1.37 2.87 -15.18
C SER A 181 2.07 2.26 -16.37
N MET A 182 3.13 1.51 -16.11
CA MET A 182 3.90 0.80 -17.11
C MET A 182 4.12 -0.64 -16.63
N SER A 183 3.52 -1.60 -17.31
CA SER A 183 3.67 -3.01 -17.02
C SER A 183 5.06 -3.54 -17.40
N LYS A 184 5.41 -4.73 -16.90
CA LYS A 184 6.62 -5.45 -17.33
C LYS A 184 6.59 -5.70 -18.83
N ALA A 185 7.74 -5.55 -19.47
CA ALA A 185 7.90 -5.76 -20.90
C ALA A 185 7.62 -7.20 -21.35
N ASP A 186 7.76 -8.17 -20.47
CA ASP A 186 7.52 -9.59 -20.73
C ASP A 186 6.04 -9.99 -20.61
N LEU A 187 5.15 -9.08 -20.29
CA LEU A 187 3.70 -9.29 -20.15
C LEU A 187 3.33 -10.38 -19.12
N THR A 188 4.20 -10.68 -18.17
CA THR A 188 3.91 -11.67 -17.13
C THR A 188 2.98 -11.12 -16.04
N ALA A 189 2.94 -9.80 -15.88
CA ALA A 189 2.01 -9.14 -14.97
C ALA A 189 0.62 -8.98 -15.62
N LYS A 190 -0.42 -9.03 -14.79
CA LYS A 190 -1.79 -8.73 -15.24
C LYS A 190 -1.92 -7.25 -15.61
N ALA A 191 -2.86 -6.96 -16.52
CA ALA A 191 -3.28 -5.59 -16.79
C ALA A 191 -3.79 -4.90 -15.52
N ASP A 192 -3.57 -3.59 -15.41
CA ASP A 192 -4.02 -2.83 -14.25
C ASP A 192 -5.52 -2.96 -14.01
N LEU A 193 -5.89 -3.06 -12.76
CA LEU A 193 -7.28 -3.08 -12.31
C LEU A 193 -7.65 -1.74 -11.69
N ILE A 194 -8.31 -0.89 -12.46
CA ILE A 194 -8.85 0.40 -12.00
C ILE A 194 -10.33 0.44 -12.40
N PRO A 195 -11.22 -0.25 -11.68
CA PRO A 195 -12.64 -0.26 -12.01
C PRO A 195 -13.26 1.06 -11.57
N PHE A 196 -13.32 2.02 -12.46
CA PHE A 196 -14.15 3.21 -12.27
C PHE A 196 -15.61 2.78 -12.25
N SER A 197 -16.39 3.28 -11.26
CA SER A 197 -17.83 3.27 -11.40
C SER A 197 -18.14 4.09 -12.67
N GLN A 198 -18.83 3.50 -13.62
CA GLN A 198 -19.43 4.25 -14.69
C GLN A 198 -20.50 5.17 -14.07
N HIS A 199 -20.12 6.36 -13.65
CA HIS A 199 -21.06 7.47 -13.70
C HIS A 199 -21.14 7.82 -15.17
N GLY A 200 -22.29 7.60 -15.76
CA GLY A 200 -22.60 8.12 -17.06
C GLY A 200 -22.34 9.63 -17.03
N ASP A 201 -21.26 10.03 -17.67
CA ASP A 201 -21.10 11.41 -18.10
C ASP A 201 -22.02 11.58 -19.29
N ASP A 202 -23.28 11.91 -18.98
CA ASP A 202 -24.10 12.66 -19.90
C ASP A 202 -23.50 14.07 -19.97
N ASN A 203 -22.54 14.28 -20.90
CA ASN A 203 -22.34 15.52 -21.70
C ASN A 203 -21.12 15.39 -22.60
#